data_01a33800a66f6db29ec79c12d39dfc03
#
_entry.id   01a33800a66f6db29ec79c12d39dfc03
#
_cell.length_a   1.000
_cell.length_b   1.000
_cell.length_c   1.000
_cell.angle_alpha   90.00
_cell.angle_beta   90.00
_cell.angle_gamma   90.00
#
_symmetry.space_group_name_H-M   'P 1'
#
loop_
_entity.id
_entity.type
_entity.pdbx_description
1 polymer ?
#
loop_
_entity_poly.entity_id
_entity_poly.type
_entity_poly.pdbx_seq_one_letter_code
_entity_poly.pdbx_strand_id
1 'polypeptide(L)'
;MTEPVVLVEGLTRKFGDFIAVDHVSFEVYPGEVVGYLGPNGSGKTTTIRMLLGLLEPSDGKASVLGYDAFRQSEEVRARSGYMSQKFALYDDLTVWENLSFYGGVYGITERARITETLDLVGLTGHDRELTRDLSAGWRQRLALAIALVHQPRLLFLDEPTSGVDPAARRVFWDLIYELAGQGVTVFVTTHYMDEAEYCERVGIMRAGKLLAIDTPEALKAGTIPGAVWEVYASPLQMALDNCADCKGILRVGLAGDHLRLITEPGLNALQVERKLKDIGLTVQAVQKGEPTLEDVFLSLAKG
;
A
#
# COMPACT_ATOMS: atom_id res chain seq x y z
N MET A 1 -6.13 -16.12 -21.32
CA MET A 1 -5.77 -15.59 -19.98
C MET A 1 -4.63 -14.62 -20.21
N THR A 2 -4.71 -13.43 -19.66
CA THR A 2 -3.66 -12.41 -19.79
C THR A 2 -2.46 -12.85 -18.95
N GLU A 3 -1.25 -12.83 -19.51
CA GLU A 3 -0.04 -13.17 -18.75
C GLU A 3 0.26 -12.08 -17.69
N PRO A 4 0.71 -12.47 -16.48
CA PRO A 4 1.05 -11.52 -15.44
C PRO A 4 2.30 -10.71 -15.81
N VAL A 5 2.31 -9.43 -15.47
CA VAL A 5 3.50 -8.56 -15.63
C VAL A 5 4.47 -8.71 -14.46
N VAL A 6 4.00 -9.17 -13.30
CA VAL A 6 4.84 -9.60 -12.18
C VAL A 6 4.37 -10.98 -11.76
N LEU A 7 5.29 -11.95 -11.72
CA LEU A 7 5.06 -13.30 -11.22
C LEU A 7 6.10 -13.59 -10.14
N VAL A 8 5.65 -13.92 -8.95
CA VAL A 8 6.50 -14.20 -7.78
C VAL A 8 6.16 -15.59 -7.23
N GLU A 9 7.17 -16.43 -7.04
CA GLU A 9 7.02 -17.81 -6.58
C GLU A 9 8.01 -18.12 -5.46
N GLY A 10 7.50 -18.27 -4.23
CA GLY A 10 8.27 -18.63 -3.05
C GLY A 10 9.39 -17.67 -2.68
N LEU A 11 9.27 -16.38 -3.07
CA LEU A 11 10.32 -15.39 -2.91
C LEU A 11 10.70 -15.22 -1.45
N THR A 12 11.98 -15.39 -1.15
CA THR A 12 12.49 -15.37 0.22
C THR A 12 13.75 -14.50 0.31
N ARG A 13 13.85 -13.69 1.37
CA ARG A 13 15.08 -12.95 1.68
C ARG A 13 15.44 -13.07 3.15
N LYS A 14 16.66 -13.54 3.40
CA LYS A 14 17.26 -13.67 4.73
C LYS A 14 18.44 -12.71 4.89
N PHE A 15 18.58 -12.16 6.07
CA PHE A 15 19.75 -11.37 6.52
C PHE A 15 20.29 -12.01 7.79
N GLY A 16 21.28 -12.88 7.67
CA GLY A 16 21.69 -13.77 8.76
C GLY A 16 20.49 -14.64 9.19
N ASP A 17 20.13 -14.62 10.46
CA ASP A 17 19.01 -15.37 11.02
C ASP A 17 17.65 -14.68 10.83
N PHE A 18 17.65 -13.41 10.42
CA PHE A 18 16.42 -12.64 10.20
C PHE A 18 15.84 -12.89 8.81
N ILE A 19 14.57 -13.32 8.76
CA ILE A 19 13.82 -13.52 7.52
C ILE A 19 12.96 -12.28 7.25
N ALA A 20 13.38 -11.48 6.29
CA ALA A 20 12.70 -10.25 5.93
C ALA A 20 11.51 -10.47 4.97
N VAL A 21 11.60 -11.50 4.11
CA VAL A 21 10.53 -11.96 3.22
C VAL A 21 10.56 -13.50 3.25
N ASP A 22 9.43 -14.13 3.49
CA ASP A 22 9.30 -15.56 3.78
C ASP A 22 8.32 -16.24 2.81
N HIS A 23 8.83 -16.90 1.77
CA HIS A 23 8.10 -17.70 0.79
C HIS A 23 6.87 -17.00 0.17
N VAL A 24 7.03 -15.74 -0.21
CA VAL A 24 5.95 -14.93 -0.78
C VAL A 24 5.69 -15.32 -2.23
N SER A 25 4.40 -15.51 -2.58
CA SER A 25 3.97 -15.81 -3.95
C SER A 25 2.75 -14.96 -4.30
N PHE A 26 2.79 -14.29 -5.46
CA PHE A 26 1.66 -13.50 -6.00
C PHE A 26 1.88 -13.17 -7.47
N GLU A 27 0.83 -12.68 -8.10
CA GLU A 27 0.81 -12.21 -9.49
C GLU A 27 0.25 -10.80 -9.56
N VAL A 28 0.72 -10.00 -10.55
CA VAL A 28 0.17 -8.68 -10.91
C VAL A 28 -0.11 -8.68 -12.40
N TYR A 29 -1.27 -8.19 -12.81
CA TYR A 29 -1.71 -8.18 -14.20
C TYR A 29 -1.55 -6.80 -14.85
N PRO A 30 -1.50 -6.73 -16.22
CA PRO A 30 -1.33 -5.47 -16.92
C PRO A 30 -2.44 -4.45 -16.61
N GLY A 31 -2.05 -3.20 -16.31
CA GLY A 31 -2.96 -2.09 -16.02
C GLY A 31 -3.53 -2.09 -14.59
N GLU A 32 -3.19 -3.10 -13.77
CA GLU A 32 -3.70 -3.25 -12.40
C GLU A 32 -2.98 -2.31 -11.42
N VAL A 33 -3.72 -1.76 -10.46
CA VAL A 33 -3.18 -1.06 -9.29
C VAL A 33 -3.20 -1.99 -8.10
N VAL A 34 -2.03 -2.53 -7.72
CA VAL A 34 -1.88 -3.45 -6.59
C VAL A 34 -1.25 -2.75 -5.40
N GLY A 35 -1.97 -2.74 -4.28
CA GLY A 35 -1.49 -2.27 -2.98
C GLY A 35 -0.79 -3.37 -2.19
N TYR A 36 0.33 -3.06 -1.56
CA TYR A 36 1.04 -3.96 -0.68
C TYR A 36 1.06 -3.37 0.73
N LEU A 37 0.05 -3.74 1.51
CA LEU A 37 -0.27 -3.14 2.81
C LEU A 37 0.44 -3.86 3.96
N GLY A 38 1.00 -3.13 4.89
CA GLY A 38 1.55 -3.71 6.12
C GLY A 38 2.35 -2.72 6.95
N PRO A 39 2.64 -3.03 8.22
CA PRO A 39 3.42 -2.16 9.09
C PRO A 39 4.86 -2.00 8.60
N ASN A 40 5.56 -1.04 9.17
CA ASN A 40 6.99 -0.87 8.93
C ASN A 40 7.75 -2.14 9.33
N GLY A 41 8.71 -2.54 8.51
CA GLY A 41 9.47 -3.77 8.72
C GLY A 41 8.76 -5.07 8.31
N SER A 42 7.57 -5.02 7.70
CA SER A 42 6.86 -6.22 7.23
C SER A 42 7.44 -6.88 5.96
N GLY A 43 8.43 -6.26 5.30
CA GLY A 43 9.09 -6.82 4.10
C GLY A 43 8.73 -6.12 2.79
N LYS A 44 7.87 -5.10 2.77
CA LYS A 44 7.37 -4.42 1.56
C LYS A 44 8.50 -3.86 0.67
N THR A 45 9.33 -2.97 1.21
CA THR A 45 10.49 -2.40 0.50
C THR A 45 11.47 -3.48 0.05
N THR A 46 11.69 -4.52 0.88
CA THR A 46 12.56 -5.65 0.55
C THR A 46 12.03 -6.40 -0.67
N THR A 47 10.73 -6.62 -0.74
CA THR A 47 10.07 -7.24 -1.89
C THR A 47 10.27 -6.40 -3.16
N ILE A 48 9.97 -5.08 -3.14
CA ILE A 48 10.22 -4.19 -4.29
C ILE A 48 11.67 -4.26 -4.76
N ARG A 49 12.64 -4.21 -3.83
CA ARG A 49 14.05 -4.26 -4.18
C ARG A 49 14.46 -5.57 -4.86
N MET A 50 13.88 -6.70 -4.47
CA MET A 50 14.08 -7.97 -5.14
C MET A 50 13.46 -7.97 -6.54
N LEU A 51 12.25 -7.43 -6.71
CA LEU A 51 11.57 -7.32 -8.01
C LEU A 51 12.33 -6.43 -9.00
N LEU A 52 13.02 -5.40 -8.52
CA LEU A 52 13.88 -4.52 -9.33
C LEU A 52 15.30 -5.07 -9.55
N GLY A 53 15.61 -6.25 -9.00
CA GLY A 53 16.97 -6.81 -9.06
C GLY A 53 18.02 -5.99 -8.30
N LEU A 54 17.59 -5.12 -7.38
CA LEU A 54 18.48 -4.35 -6.49
C LEU A 54 18.94 -5.16 -5.29
N LEU A 55 18.28 -6.29 -5.03
CA LEU A 55 18.58 -7.19 -3.94
C LEU A 55 18.36 -8.63 -4.40
N GLU A 56 19.39 -9.46 -4.27
CA GLU A 56 19.30 -10.87 -4.63
C GLU A 56 18.39 -11.63 -3.65
N PRO A 57 17.41 -12.44 -4.11
CA PRO A 57 16.66 -13.33 -3.25
C PRO A 57 17.56 -14.42 -2.64
N SER A 58 17.22 -14.87 -1.43
CA SER A 58 17.86 -16.03 -0.81
C SER A 58 17.30 -17.35 -1.33
N ASP A 59 16.02 -17.33 -1.78
CA ASP A 59 15.33 -18.46 -2.40
C ASP A 59 14.11 -17.95 -3.18
N GLY A 60 13.51 -18.84 -4.00
CA GLY A 60 12.39 -18.50 -4.86
C GLY A 60 12.81 -17.77 -6.13
N LYS A 61 11.85 -17.32 -6.90
CA LYS A 61 12.05 -16.61 -8.16
C LYS A 61 11.00 -15.55 -8.39
N ALA A 62 11.36 -14.55 -9.19
CA ALA A 62 10.44 -13.52 -9.65
C ALA A 62 10.71 -13.21 -11.13
N SER A 63 9.64 -13.02 -11.88
CA SER A 63 9.66 -12.48 -13.23
C SER A 63 8.93 -11.15 -13.26
N VAL A 64 9.52 -10.15 -13.92
CA VAL A 64 8.94 -8.81 -14.09
C VAL A 64 8.98 -8.45 -15.56
N LEU A 65 7.82 -8.15 -16.14
CA LEU A 65 7.64 -7.86 -17.58
C LEU A 65 8.22 -8.97 -18.49
N GLY A 66 8.17 -10.23 -18.04
CA GLY A 66 8.71 -11.39 -18.75
C GLY A 66 10.21 -11.63 -18.56
N TYR A 67 10.91 -10.81 -17.79
CA TYR A 67 12.34 -10.94 -17.49
C TYR A 67 12.58 -11.51 -16.10
N ASP A 68 13.61 -12.36 -15.92
CA ASP A 68 14.07 -12.78 -14.61
C ASP A 68 14.52 -11.54 -13.81
N ALA A 69 13.88 -11.28 -12.67
CA ALA A 69 14.06 -10.05 -11.92
C ALA A 69 15.51 -9.82 -11.48
N PHE A 70 16.26 -10.87 -11.22
CA PHE A 70 17.66 -10.76 -10.78
C PHE A 70 18.66 -10.89 -11.93
N ARG A 71 18.53 -11.94 -12.78
CA ARG A 71 19.48 -12.20 -13.86
C ARG A 71 19.40 -11.20 -15.00
N GLN A 72 18.23 -10.62 -15.23
CA GLN A 72 17.95 -9.62 -16.27
C GLN A 72 17.49 -8.30 -15.66
N SER A 73 18.09 -7.92 -14.54
CA SER A 73 17.69 -6.75 -13.76
C SER A 73 17.81 -5.41 -14.50
N GLU A 74 18.73 -5.31 -15.47
CA GLU A 74 18.85 -4.11 -16.32
C GLU A 74 17.64 -3.96 -17.24
N GLU A 75 17.16 -5.06 -17.84
CA GLU A 75 15.97 -5.10 -18.67
C GLU A 75 14.70 -4.73 -17.89
N VAL A 76 14.61 -5.21 -16.64
CA VAL A 76 13.54 -4.85 -15.73
C VAL A 76 13.57 -3.35 -15.42
N ARG A 77 14.72 -2.82 -14.98
CA ARG A 77 14.83 -1.40 -14.60
C ARG A 77 14.65 -0.45 -15.78
N ALA A 78 15.09 -0.82 -16.98
CA ALA A 78 14.89 0.00 -18.18
C ALA A 78 13.41 0.17 -18.56
N ARG A 79 12.52 -0.70 -18.08
CA ARG A 79 11.06 -0.73 -18.40
C ARG A 79 10.16 -0.47 -17.19
N SER A 80 10.76 -0.33 -16.01
CA SER A 80 10.05 -0.07 -14.76
C SER A 80 10.46 1.28 -14.18
N GLY A 81 9.49 2.04 -13.69
CA GLY A 81 9.73 3.22 -12.88
C GLY A 81 9.83 2.83 -11.41
N TYR A 82 10.68 3.50 -10.66
CA TYR A 82 10.79 3.30 -9.22
C TYR A 82 10.84 4.61 -8.45
N MET A 83 9.90 4.78 -7.54
CA MET A 83 9.88 5.85 -6.57
C MET A 83 10.15 5.27 -5.20
N SER A 84 11.34 5.53 -4.66
CA SER A 84 11.75 5.04 -3.34
C SER A 84 11.15 5.89 -2.21
N GLN A 85 11.02 5.32 -1.02
CA GLN A 85 10.49 6.00 0.17
C GLN A 85 11.25 7.29 0.51
N LYS A 86 12.57 7.30 0.32
CA LYS A 86 13.38 8.52 0.41
C LYS A 86 13.69 8.97 -1.00
N PHE A 87 13.12 10.08 -1.42
CA PHE A 87 13.34 10.61 -2.76
C PHE A 87 14.80 10.95 -2.97
N ALA A 88 15.39 10.40 -4.03
CA ALA A 88 16.76 10.68 -4.42
C ALA A 88 16.82 12.01 -5.22
N LEU A 89 16.35 13.11 -4.64
CA LEU A 89 16.34 14.43 -5.26
C LEU A 89 17.59 15.22 -4.88
N TYR A 90 18.13 15.94 -5.84
CA TYR A 90 19.23 16.89 -5.62
C TYR A 90 18.64 18.24 -5.22
N ASP A 91 18.80 18.59 -3.96
CA ASP A 91 18.19 19.78 -3.37
C ASP A 91 18.70 21.10 -4.01
N ASP A 92 19.95 21.13 -4.47
CA ASP A 92 20.57 22.31 -5.09
C ASP A 92 20.31 22.42 -6.61
N LEU A 93 19.61 21.46 -7.19
CA LEU A 93 19.16 21.50 -8.58
C LEU A 93 17.73 22.00 -8.66
N THR A 94 17.40 22.65 -9.77
CA THR A 94 16.02 23.00 -10.12
C THR A 94 15.21 21.73 -10.45
N VAL A 95 13.89 21.87 -10.50
CA VAL A 95 12.97 20.82 -10.96
C VAL A 95 13.37 20.31 -12.34
N TRP A 96 13.63 21.25 -13.28
CA TRP A 96 14.08 20.91 -14.63
C TRP A 96 15.39 20.14 -14.63
N GLU A 97 16.39 20.61 -13.89
CA GLU A 97 17.72 19.99 -13.84
C GLU A 97 17.66 18.58 -13.22
N ASN A 98 16.88 18.38 -12.15
CA ASN A 98 16.66 17.06 -11.58
C ASN A 98 16.06 16.11 -12.61
N LEU A 99 14.96 16.50 -13.25
CA LEU A 99 14.28 15.65 -14.22
C LEU A 99 15.16 15.39 -15.45
N SER A 100 15.90 16.41 -15.92
CA SER A 100 16.85 16.24 -17.05
C SER A 100 18.01 15.33 -16.71
N PHE A 101 18.55 15.41 -15.48
CA PHE A 101 19.62 14.53 -15.02
C PHE A 101 19.17 13.06 -15.03
N TYR A 102 18.04 12.76 -14.41
CA TYR A 102 17.53 11.40 -14.36
C TYR A 102 17.03 10.91 -15.73
N GLY A 103 16.43 11.79 -16.55
CA GLY A 103 16.09 11.50 -17.94
C GLY A 103 17.34 11.07 -18.73
N GLY A 104 18.44 11.78 -18.53
CA GLY A 104 19.73 11.46 -19.16
C GLY A 104 20.27 10.07 -18.79
N VAL A 105 20.04 9.59 -17.57
CA VAL A 105 20.41 8.22 -17.16
C VAL A 105 19.68 7.16 -18.01
N TYR A 106 18.45 7.45 -18.44
CA TYR A 106 17.66 6.59 -19.34
C TYR A 106 17.85 6.93 -20.82
N GLY A 107 18.81 7.82 -21.18
CA GLY A 107 19.04 8.25 -22.55
C GLY A 107 18.00 9.25 -23.09
N ILE A 108 17.16 9.81 -22.24
CA ILE A 108 16.16 10.81 -22.61
C ILE A 108 16.80 12.21 -22.55
N THR A 109 17.03 12.80 -23.72
CA THR A 109 17.65 14.12 -23.86
C THR A 109 16.71 15.16 -24.48
N GLU A 110 15.58 14.70 -25.00
CA GLU A 110 14.61 15.52 -25.69
C GLU A 110 13.86 16.44 -24.72
N ARG A 111 13.99 17.74 -24.94
CA ARG A 111 13.34 18.77 -24.12
C ARG A 111 11.80 18.60 -24.09
N ALA A 112 11.22 18.19 -25.20
CA ALA A 112 9.79 17.94 -25.30
C ALA A 112 9.35 16.87 -24.28
N ARG A 113 10.08 15.77 -24.17
CA ARG A 113 9.78 14.69 -23.23
C ARG A 113 9.83 15.13 -21.77
N ILE A 114 10.83 15.96 -21.41
CA ILE A 114 10.93 16.54 -20.06
C ILE A 114 9.70 17.44 -19.79
N THR A 115 9.33 18.31 -20.74
CA THR A 115 8.16 19.17 -20.59
C THR A 115 6.86 18.36 -20.45
N GLU A 116 6.62 17.38 -21.31
CA GLU A 116 5.44 16.49 -21.22
C GLU A 116 5.35 15.80 -19.84
N THR A 117 6.50 15.36 -19.30
CA THR A 117 6.52 14.70 -17.99
C THR A 117 6.19 15.70 -16.87
N LEU A 118 6.70 16.94 -16.95
CA LEU A 118 6.35 18.00 -15.97
C LEU A 118 4.86 18.35 -16.04
N ASP A 119 4.31 18.43 -17.23
CA ASP A 119 2.87 18.68 -17.43
C ASP A 119 2.03 17.56 -16.82
N LEU A 120 2.39 16.31 -17.09
CA LEU A 120 1.69 15.12 -16.59
C LEU A 120 1.59 15.12 -15.04
N VAL A 121 2.66 15.48 -14.34
CA VAL A 121 2.65 15.52 -12.87
C VAL A 121 2.22 16.88 -12.30
N GLY A 122 1.82 17.84 -13.15
CA GLY A 122 1.35 19.16 -12.76
C GLY A 122 2.46 20.07 -12.20
N LEU A 123 3.70 19.91 -12.66
CA LEU A 123 4.87 20.73 -12.28
C LEU A 123 5.15 21.88 -13.29
N THR A 124 4.26 22.09 -14.25
CA THR A 124 4.34 23.20 -15.20
C THR A 124 4.40 24.53 -14.45
N GLY A 125 5.37 25.36 -14.77
CA GLY A 125 5.61 26.65 -14.11
C GLY A 125 6.52 26.59 -12.87
N HIS A 126 6.83 25.40 -12.37
CA HIS A 126 7.79 25.17 -11.28
C HIS A 126 9.17 24.75 -11.76
N ASP A 127 9.38 24.66 -13.06
CA ASP A 127 10.58 24.12 -13.72
C ASP A 127 11.89 24.76 -13.27
N ARG A 128 11.86 26.06 -12.91
CA ARG A 128 13.02 26.85 -12.46
C ARG A 128 13.20 26.94 -10.94
N GLU A 129 12.25 26.42 -10.18
CA GLU A 129 12.35 26.42 -8.73
C GLU A 129 13.41 25.41 -8.25
N LEU A 130 14.16 25.79 -7.21
CA LEU A 130 15.09 24.85 -6.58
C LEU A 130 14.31 23.79 -5.82
N THR A 131 14.78 22.56 -5.92
CA THR A 131 14.10 21.41 -5.29
C THR A 131 13.98 21.55 -3.78
N ARG A 132 14.95 22.16 -3.09
CA ARG A 132 14.90 22.43 -1.65
C ARG A 132 13.75 23.37 -1.23
N ASP A 133 13.30 24.25 -2.14
CA ASP A 133 12.26 25.23 -1.87
C ASP A 133 10.84 24.68 -2.12
N LEU A 134 10.73 23.47 -2.70
CA LEU A 134 9.47 22.80 -2.94
C LEU A 134 8.83 22.28 -1.65
N SER A 135 7.49 22.35 -1.56
CA SER A 135 6.74 21.62 -0.53
C SER A 135 6.90 20.11 -0.67
N ALA A 136 6.56 19.37 0.39
CA ALA A 136 6.62 17.90 0.37
C ALA A 136 5.80 17.30 -0.80
N GLY A 137 4.61 17.81 -1.07
CA GLY A 137 3.77 17.36 -2.18
C GLY A 137 4.39 17.62 -3.56
N TRP A 138 5.05 18.75 -3.76
CA TRP A 138 5.77 19.04 -5.01
C TRP A 138 7.02 18.19 -5.18
N ARG A 139 7.77 17.94 -4.10
CA ARG A 139 8.91 17.01 -4.11
C ARG A 139 8.46 15.60 -4.47
N GLN A 140 7.32 15.14 -3.97
CA GLN A 140 6.70 13.87 -4.28
C GLN A 140 6.36 13.77 -5.77
N ARG A 141 5.73 14.79 -6.35
CA ARG A 141 5.42 14.84 -7.79
C ARG A 141 6.67 14.84 -8.66
N LEU A 142 7.73 15.54 -8.25
CA LEU A 142 9.02 15.48 -8.94
C LEU A 142 9.63 14.09 -8.89
N ALA A 143 9.57 13.42 -7.74
CA ALA A 143 10.05 12.03 -7.63
C ALA A 143 9.25 11.07 -8.53
N LEU A 144 7.93 11.27 -8.63
CA LEU A 144 7.09 10.52 -9.57
C LEU A 144 7.44 10.85 -11.02
N ALA A 145 7.67 12.11 -11.37
CA ALA A 145 8.11 12.53 -12.71
C ALA A 145 9.40 11.81 -13.13
N ILE A 146 10.37 11.71 -12.21
CA ILE A 146 11.62 10.97 -12.43
C ILE A 146 11.34 9.49 -12.72
N ALA A 147 10.43 8.86 -11.99
CA ALA A 147 10.07 7.47 -12.23
C ALA A 147 9.31 7.27 -13.56
N LEU A 148 8.71 8.32 -14.13
CA LEU A 148 7.88 8.28 -15.35
C LEU A 148 8.58 8.74 -16.62
N VAL A 149 9.70 9.47 -16.53
CA VAL A 149 10.32 10.18 -17.66
C VAL A 149 10.64 9.27 -18.85
N HIS A 150 10.99 8.01 -18.60
CA HIS A 150 11.31 6.99 -19.61
C HIS A 150 10.11 6.12 -20.06
N GLN A 151 8.86 6.53 -19.69
CA GLN A 151 7.60 5.86 -20.04
C GLN A 151 7.57 4.37 -19.63
N PRO A 152 7.70 4.04 -18.35
CA PRO A 152 7.67 2.67 -17.89
C PRO A 152 6.29 2.03 -18.10
N ARG A 153 6.27 0.70 -18.31
CA ARG A 153 5.03 -0.10 -18.33
C ARG A 153 4.58 -0.51 -16.93
N LEU A 154 5.49 -0.49 -15.98
CA LEU A 154 5.27 -0.88 -14.58
C LEU A 154 5.91 0.15 -13.66
N LEU A 155 5.16 0.60 -12.67
CA LEU A 155 5.60 1.59 -11.70
C LEU A 155 5.62 0.97 -10.30
N PHE A 156 6.77 0.98 -9.65
CA PHE A 156 6.93 0.61 -8.26
C PHE A 156 6.98 1.88 -7.39
N LEU A 157 6.07 1.99 -6.43
CA LEU A 157 5.97 3.12 -5.51
C LEU A 157 6.14 2.63 -4.07
N ASP A 158 7.22 3.03 -3.43
CA ASP A 158 7.52 2.59 -2.05
C ASP A 158 7.13 3.66 -1.04
N GLU A 159 5.96 3.49 -0.41
CA GLU A 159 5.34 4.43 0.53
C GLU A 159 5.30 5.87 0.00
N PRO A 160 4.77 6.11 -1.21
CA PRO A 160 4.95 7.35 -1.94
C PRO A 160 4.36 8.57 -1.24
N THR A 161 3.37 8.40 -0.40
CA THR A 161 2.59 9.46 0.27
C THR A 161 2.96 9.65 1.74
N SER A 162 4.03 8.96 2.21
CA SER A 162 4.47 9.08 3.59
C SER A 162 4.90 10.52 3.92
N GLY A 163 4.32 11.09 4.98
CA GLY A 163 4.61 12.47 5.42
C GLY A 163 3.95 13.58 4.57
N VAL A 164 3.01 13.22 3.69
CA VAL A 164 2.25 14.17 2.86
C VAL A 164 0.87 14.41 3.48
N ASP A 165 0.39 15.64 3.41
CA ASP A 165 -0.93 16.01 3.91
C ASP A 165 -2.07 15.29 3.14
N PRO A 166 -3.26 15.12 3.74
CA PRO A 166 -4.35 14.36 3.13
C PRO A 166 -4.85 14.92 1.79
N ALA A 167 -4.79 16.25 1.59
CA ALA A 167 -5.25 16.84 0.35
C ALA A 167 -4.27 16.55 -0.80
N ALA A 168 -2.97 16.74 -0.56
CA ALA A 168 -1.93 16.41 -1.53
C ALA A 168 -1.87 14.90 -1.82
N ARG A 169 -2.14 14.04 -0.82
CA ARG A 169 -2.24 12.60 -0.99
C ARG A 169 -3.36 12.23 -1.98
N ARG A 170 -4.54 12.82 -1.85
CA ARG A 170 -5.66 12.56 -2.77
C ARG A 170 -5.30 12.90 -4.20
N VAL A 171 -4.71 14.09 -4.41
CA VAL A 171 -4.27 14.52 -5.76
C VAL A 171 -3.22 13.57 -6.35
N PHE A 172 -2.35 13.00 -5.50
CA PHE A 172 -1.39 11.99 -5.95
C PHE A 172 -2.07 10.69 -6.41
N TRP A 173 -3.10 10.24 -5.69
CA TRP A 173 -3.87 9.05 -6.09
C TRP A 173 -4.67 9.28 -7.37
N ASP A 174 -5.23 10.49 -7.57
CA ASP A 174 -5.89 10.85 -8.84
C ASP A 174 -4.93 10.69 -10.02
N LEU A 175 -3.66 11.12 -9.86
CA LEU A 175 -2.62 10.93 -10.87
C LEU A 175 -2.26 9.44 -11.09
N ILE A 176 -2.22 8.62 -10.04
CA ILE A 176 -2.02 7.17 -10.18
C ILE A 176 -3.15 6.53 -10.99
N TYR A 177 -4.40 6.91 -10.77
CA TYR A 177 -5.53 6.44 -11.55
C TYR A 177 -5.46 6.86 -13.03
N GLU A 178 -5.03 8.10 -13.29
CA GLU A 178 -4.82 8.56 -14.66
C GLU A 178 -3.77 7.72 -15.38
N LEU A 179 -2.64 7.43 -14.73
CA LEU A 179 -1.59 6.55 -15.26
C LEU A 179 -2.08 5.12 -15.51
N ALA A 180 -2.83 4.55 -14.57
CA ALA A 180 -3.42 3.23 -14.73
C ALA A 180 -4.44 3.19 -15.90
N GLY A 181 -5.26 4.24 -16.04
CA GLY A 181 -6.16 4.41 -17.18
C GLY A 181 -5.45 4.51 -18.54
N GLN A 182 -4.17 4.93 -18.55
CA GLN A 182 -3.30 4.91 -19.73
C GLN A 182 -2.59 3.56 -19.93
N GLY A 183 -2.86 2.56 -19.09
CA GLY A 183 -2.33 1.20 -19.18
C GLY A 183 -1.03 0.95 -18.44
N VAL A 184 -0.59 1.88 -17.59
CA VAL A 184 0.56 1.68 -16.69
C VAL A 184 0.12 0.79 -15.53
N THR A 185 0.84 -0.31 -15.28
CA THR A 185 0.64 -1.14 -14.10
C THR A 185 1.31 -0.51 -12.89
N VAL A 186 0.65 -0.51 -11.75
CA VAL A 186 1.17 0.13 -10.53
C VAL A 186 1.24 -0.85 -9.38
N PHE A 187 2.41 -0.98 -8.77
CA PHE A 187 2.63 -1.71 -7.54
C PHE A 187 3.03 -0.73 -6.44
N VAL A 188 2.15 -0.49 -5.48
CA VAL A 188 2.35 0.53 -4.45
C VAL A 188 2.41 -0.11 -3.06
N THR A 189 3.42 0.24 -2.27
CA THR A 189 3.45 -0.14 -0.85
C THR A 189 2.91 1.00 0.01
N THR A 190 2.17 0.64 1.05
CA THR A 190 1.67 1.58 2.04
C THR A 190 1.52 0.92 3.41
N HIS A 191 1.48 1.73 4.45
CA HIS A 191 1.05 1.34 5.79
C HIS A 191 -0.30 2.01 6.16
N TYR A 192 -0.86 2.81 5.27
CA TYR A 192 -2.15 3.46 5.44
C TYR A 192 -3.28 2.59 4.88
N MET A 193 -4.25 2.26 5.73
CA MET A 193 -5.40 1.39 5.35
C MET A 193 -6.32 2.08 4.36
N ASP A 194 -6.51 3.40 4.50
CA ASP A 194 -7.31 4.23 3.60
C ASP A 194 -6.73 4.28 2.18
N GLU A 195 -5.40 4.25 2.04
CA GLU A 195 -4.77 4.17 0.72
C GLU A 195 -4.94 2.81 0.06
N ALA A 196 -4.92 1.75 0.84
CA ALA A 196 -5.14 0.41 0.31
C ALA A 196 -6.55 0.24 -0.29
N GLU A 197 -7.55 0.97 0.21
CA GLU A 197 -8.90 0.99 -0.37
C GLU A 197 -8.95 1.60 -1.80
N TYR A 198 -7.91 2.34 -2.20
CA TYR A 198 -7.78 2.85 -3.57
C TYR A 198 -7.21 1.83 -4.56
N CYS A 199 -6.74 0.67 -4.10
CA CYS A 199 -6.14 -0.34 -4.95
C CYS A 199 -7.18 -1.34 -5.44
N GLU A 200 -7.02 -1.85 -6.67
CA GLU A 200 -7.88 -2.90 -7.21
C GLU A 200 -7.71 -4.22 -6.46
N ARG A 201 -6.46 -4.54 -6.08
CA ARG A 201 -6.14 -5.66 -5.19
C ARG A 201 -5.15 -5.23 -4.12
N VAL A 202 -5.25 -5.86 -2.97
CA VAL A 202 -4.41 -5.57 -1.80
C VAL A 202 -3.79 -6.83 -1.26
N GLY A 203 -2.46 -6.88 -1.25
CA GLY A 203 -1.68 -7.88 -0.53
C GLY A 203 -1.40 -7.41 0.90
N ILE A 204 -1.75 -8.22 1.88
CA ILE A 204 -1.54 -7.91 3.30
C ILE A 204 -0.28 -8.58 3.80
N MET A 205 0.72 -7.77 4.15
CA MET A 205 2.04 -8.21 4.62
C MET A 205 2.21 -8.08 6.13
N ARG A 206 2.73 -9.13 6.76
CA ARG A 206 3.13 -9.09 8.17
C ARG A 206 4.29 -10.03 8.43
N ALA A 207 5.32 -9.56 9.15
CA ALA A 207 6.48 -10.35 9.56
C ALA A 207 7.12 -11.16 8.43
N GLY A 208 7.26 -10.55 7.25
CA GLY A 208 7.84 -11.18 6.06
C GLY A 208 6.88 -12.04 5.24
N LYS A 209 5.66 -12.28 5.69
CA LYS A 209 4.68 -13.17 5.03
C LYS A 209 3.57 -12.36 4.36
N LEU A 210 3.16 -12.83 3.19
CA LEU A 210 1.91 -12.40 2.54
C LEU A 210 0.76 -13.23 3.11
N LEU A 211 -0.09 -12.60 3.91
CA LEU A 211 -1.18 -13.29 4.60
C LEU A 211 -2.39 -13.52 3.68
N ALA A 212 -2.68 -12.58 2.81
CA ALA A 212 -3.75 -12.64 1.82
C ALA A 212 -3.48 -11.63 0.70
N ILE A 213 -4.04 -11.85 -0.50
CA ILE A 213 -4.09 -10.89 -1.59
C ILE A 213 -5.38 -11.07 -2.36
N ASP A 214 -6.21 -10.02 -2.42
CA ASP A 214 -7.48 -10.00 -3.17
C ASP A 214 -7.98 -8.55 -3.29
N THR A 215 -9.17 -8.34 -3.88
CA THR A 215 -9.84 -7.04 -3.84
C THR A 215 -10.18 -6.63 -2.40
N PRO A 216 -10.22 -5.33 -2.06
CA PRO A 216 -10.61 -4.88 -0.73
C PRO A 216 -11.94 -5.48 -0.25
N GLU A 217 -12.94 -5.57 -1.15
CA GLU A 217 -14.25 -6.14 -0.86
C GLU A 217 -14.17 -7.64 -0.56
N ALA A 218 -13.42 -8.41 -1.36
CA ALA A 218 -13.25 -9.85 -1.15
C ALA A 218 -12.50 -10.13 0.16
N LEU A 219 -11.46 -9.34 0.48
CA LEU A 219 -10.75 -9.44 1.76
C LEU A 219 -11.67 -9.19 2.94
N LYS A 220 -12.50 -8.13 2.89
CA LYS A 220 -13.48 -7.80 3.93
C LYS A 220 -14.53 -8.90 4.09
N ALA A 221 -15.07 -9.41 2.99
CA ALA A 221 -16.10 -10.45 3.01
C ALA A 221 -15.55 -11.82 3.43
N GLY A 222 -14.34 -12.19 3.02
CA GLY A 222 -13.75 -13.51 3.25
C GLY A 222 -13.02 -13.68 4.58
N THR A 223 -12.53 -12.59 5.16
CA THR A 223 -11.64 -12.65 6.35
C THR A 223 -12.37 -12.38 7.65
N ILE A 224 -13.46 -11.59 7.62
CA ILE A 224 -14.18 -11.23 8.83
C ILE A 224 -15.23 -12.29 9.12
N PRO A 225 -15.10 -13.04 10.23
CA PRO A 225 -15.89 -14.25 10.45
C PRO A 225 -17.34 -13.99 10.88
N GLY A 226 -17.77 -12.72 10.95
CA GLY A 226 -19.12 -12.40 11.43
C GLY A 226 -19.54 -10.94 11.17
N ALA A 227 -20.30 -10.34 12.09
CA ALA A 227 -20.79 -8.98 11.95
C ALA A 227 -19.93 -7.97 12.69
N VAL A 228 -19.72 -6.80 12.08
CA VAL A 228 -19.06 -5.64 12.70
C VAL A 228 -20.12 -4.74 13.32
N TRP A 229 -19.86 -4.25 14.53
CA TRP A 229 -20.75 -3.37 15.29
C TRP A 229 -19.99 -2.15 15.81
N GLU A 230 -20.60 -1.00 15.71
CA GLU A 230 -20.18 0.24 16.37
C GLU A 230 -21.06 0.42 17.60
N VAL A 231 -20.43 0.47 18.77
CA VAL A 231 -21.13 0.46 20.04
C VAL A 231 -20.72 1.65 20.90
N TYR A 232 -21.67 2.51 21.15
CA TYR A 232 -21.53 3.64 22.08
C TYR A 232 -21.91 3.18 23.47
N ALA A 233 -20.92 3.01 24.35
CA ALA A 233 -21.09 2.49 25.69
C ALA A 233 -20.08 3.11 26.67
N SER A 234 -20.36 3.03 27.95
CA SER A 234 -19.50 3.51 29.02
C SER A 234 -19.52 2.60 30.25
N PRO A 235 -18.39 2.48 31.00
CA PRO A 235 -17.08 3.04 30.67
C PRO A 235 -16.31 2.19 29.65
N LEU A 236 -15.64 2.85 28.70
CA LEU A 236 -14.96 2.16 27.58
C LEU A 236 -13.83 1.22 28.03
N GLN A 237 -13.09 1.57 29.09
CA GLN A 237 -12.00 0.73 29.61
C GLN A 237 -12.50 -0.61 30.12
N MET A 238 -13.60 -0.60 30.89
CA MET A 238 -14.23 -1.83 31.37
C MET A 238 -14.69 -2.73 30.21
N ALA A 239 -15.12 -2.12 29.11
CA ALA A 239 -15.52 -2.86 27.92
C ALA A 239 -14.33 -3.61 27.30
N LEU A 240 -13.16 -2.96 27.16
CA LEU A 240 -11.97 -3.60 26.63
C LEU A 240 -11.52 -4.78 27.50
N ASP A 241 -11.56 -4.60 28.82
CA ASP A 241 -11.09 -5.61 29.77
C ASP A 241 -12.02 -6.83 29.82
N ASN A 242 -13.35 -6.62 29.72
CA ASN A 242 -14.36 -7.66 29.99
C ASN A 242 -15.00 -8.24 28.72
N CYS A 243 -15.02 -7.51 27.59
CA CYS A 243 -15.65 -8.01 26.37
C CYS A 243 -14.86 -9.12 25.67
N ALA A 244 -13.54 -9.22 25.92
CA ALA A 244 -12.72 -10.26 25.32
C ALA A 244 -13.17 -11.70 25.73
N ASP A 245 -13.73 -11.84 26.91
CA ASP A 245 -14.23 -13.11 27.47
C ASP A 245 -15.73 -13.35 27.21
N CYS A 246 -16.41 -12.41 26.55
CA CYS A 246 -17.83 -12.54 26.24
C CYS A 246 -18.08 -13.52 25.11
N LYS A 247 -18.79 -14.60 25.37
CA LYS A 247 -19.18 -15.61 24.38
C LYS A 247 -19.90 -14.95 23.18
N GLY A 248 -19.37 -15.18 21.98
CA GLY A 248 -19.91 -14.63 20.74
C GLY A 248 -19.36 -13.26 20.34
N ILE A 249 -18.52 -12.62 21.17
CA ILE A 249 -17.70 -11.49 20.79
C ILE A 249 -16.31 -12.03 20.43
N LEU A 250 -15.95 -11.92 19.16
CA LEU A 250 -14.67 -12.42 18.63
C LEU A 250 -13.56 -11.40 18.83
N ARG A 251 -13.94 -10.11 18.83
CA ARG A 251 -13.01 -9.02 18.98
C ARG A 251 -13.68 -7.77 19.52
N VAL A 252 -12.94 -7.01 20.33
CA VAL A 252 -13.26 -5.67 20.79
C VAL A 252 -12.07 -4.75 20.53
N GLY A 253 -12.33 -3.54 20.12
CA GLY A 253 -11.36 -2.47 19.93
C GLY A 253 -11.99 -1.10 20.17
N LEU A 254 -11.18 -0.08 20.39
CA LEU A 254 -11.62 1.32 20.41
C LEU A 254 -11.56 1.91 19.00
N ALA A 255 -12.59 2.65 18.63
CA ALA A 255 -12.65 3.43 17.40
C ALA A 255 -13.07 4.86 17.79
N GLY A 256 -12.07 5.71 18.15
CA GLY A 256 -12.33 7.04 18.66
C GLY A 256 -13.03 7.02 20.02
N ASP A 257 -14.28 7.46 20.06
CA ASP A 257 -15.12 7.59 21.26
C ASP A 257 -16.08 6.41 21.51
N HIS A 258 -16.01 5.35 20.71
CA HIS A 258 -16.88 4.19 20.79
C HIS A 258 -16.09 2.87 20.64
N LEU A 259 -16.79 1.75 20.88
CA LEU A 259 -16.24 0.41 20.69
C LEU A 259 -16.55 -0.09 19.28
N ARG A 260 -15.57 -0.75 18.68
CA ARG A 260 -15.73 -1.52 17.47
C ARG A 260 -15.65 -3.02 17.81
N LEU A 261 -16.73 -3.75 17.55
CA LEU A 261 -16.84 -5.16 17.88
C LEU A 261 -16.94 -6.00 16.61
N ILE A 262 -16.30 -7.17 16.62
CA ILE A 262 -16.59 -8.25 15.67
C ILE A 262 -17.24 -9.38 16.46
N THR A 263 -18.39 -9.85 16.01
CA THR A 263 -19.15 -10.92 16.68
C THR A 263 -19.25 -12.15 15.79
N GLU A 264 -19.59 -13.29 16.39
CA GLU A 264 -20.00 -14.47 15.64
C GLU A 264 -21.19 -14.17 14.71
N PRO A 265 -21.33 -14.92 13.58
CA PRO A 265 -22.50 -14.81 12.72
C PRO A 265 -23.81 -15.05 13.48
N GLY A 266 -24.85 -14.29 13.13
CA GLY A 266 -26.19 -14.49 13.67
C GLY A 266 -26.53 -13.69 14.93
N LEU A 267 -25.58 -12.99 15.56
CA LEU A 267 -25.89 -12.05 16.63
C LEU A 267 -26.52 -10.77 16.03
N ASN A 268 -27.63 -10.32 16.63
CA ASN A 268 -28.28 -9.06 16.29
C ASN A 268 -27.94 -7.95 17.31
N ALA A 269 -28.29 -6.71 16.99
CA ALA A 269 -27.99 -5.54 17.82
C ALA A 269 -28.51 -5.67 19.26
N LEU A 270 -29.73 -6.19 19.46
CA LEU A 270 -30.33 -6.39 20.79
C LEU A 270 -29.57 -7.42 21.63
N GLN A 271 -29.07 -8.48 20.98
CA GLN A 271 -28.26 -9.50 21.66
C GLN A 271 -26.89 -8.96 22.04
N VAL A 272 -26.26 -8.15 21.17
CA VAL A 272 -25.01 -7.47 21.48
C VAL A 272 -25.19 -6.51 22.65
N GLU A 273 -26.25 -5.69 22.62
CA GLU A 273 -26.58 -4.76 23.68
C GLU A 273 -26.78 -5.46 25.03
N ARG A 274 -27.55 -6.57 25.05
CA ARG A 274 -27.78 -7.37 26.27
C ARG A 274 -26.47 -7.89 26.85
N LYS A 275 -25.61 -8.51 26.01
CA LYS A 275 -24.32 -9.04 26.46
C LYS A 275 -23.42 -7.97 27.10
N LEU A 276 -23.43 -6.76 26.55
CA LEU A 276 -22.66 -5.65 27.08
C LEU A 276 -23.25 -5.11 28.40
N LYS A 277 -24.55 -5.10 28.52
CA LYS A 277 -25.21 -4.74 29.80
C LYS A 277 -24.97 -5.79 30.88
N ASP A 278 -24.95 -7.06 30.53
CA ASP A 278 -24.68 -8.17 31.49
C ASP A 278 -23.27 -8.08 32.11
N ILE A 279 -22.33 -7.45 31.46
CA ILE A 279 -20.96 -7.16 31.99
C ILE A 279 -20.84 -5.78 32.64
N GLY A 280 -22.00 -5.09 32.88
CA GLY A 280 -22.03 -3.83 33.62
C GLY A 280 -21.82 -2.56 32.81
N LEU A 281 -21.90 -2.61 31.50
CA LEU A 281 -21.78 -1.43 30.64
C LEU A 281 -23.12 -0.71 30.49
N THR A 282 -23.08 0.60 30.47
CA THR A 282 -24.23 1.44 30.03
C THR A 282 -24.10 1.60 28.51
N VAL A 283 -25.02 0.97 27.78
CA VAL A 283 -25.05 1.01 26.31
C VAL A 283 -26.02 2.09 25.86
N GLN A 284 -25.57 3.02 25.03
CA GLN A 284 -26.32 4.12 24.46
C GLN A 284 -26.87 3.76 23.07
N ALA A 285 -26.01 3.13 22.23
CA ALA A 285 -26.38 2.70 20.89
C ALA A 285 -25.56 1.51 20.42
N VAL A 286 -26.17 0.64 19.62
CA VAL A 286 -25.51 -0.45 18.88
C VAL A 286 -25.91 -0.32 17.43
N GLN A 287 -24.95 -0.06 16.55
CA GLN A 287 -25.18 0.11 15.12
C GLN A 287 -24.34 -0.91 14.34
N LYS A 288 -24.85 -1.34 13.19
CA LYS A 288 -24.09 -2.22 12.31
C LYS A 288 -23.02 -1.38 11.61
N GLY A 289 -21.75 -1.74 11.79
CA GLY A 289 -20.62 -1.13 11.11
C GLY A 289 -20.30 -1.87 9.81
N GLU A 290 -19.68 -1.15 8.87
CA GLU A 290 -19.10 -1.79 7.68
C GLU A 290 -17.70 -2.32 7.98
N PRO A 291 -17.34 -3.50 7.48
CA PRO A 291 -15.98 -4.03 7.56
C PRO A 291 -14.95 -3.10 6.92
N THR A 292 -13.80 -2.94 7.57
CA THR A 292 -12.66 -2.17 7.05
C THR A 292 -11.44 -3.06 6.83
N LEU A 293 -10.46 -2.59 6.04
CA LEU A 293 -9.18 -3.29 5.90
C LEU A 293 -8.41 -3.37 7.23
N GLU A 294 -8.67 -2.47 8.19
CA GLU A 294 -8.12 -2.57 9.54
C GLU A 294 -8.67 -3.80 10.26
N ASP A 295 -9.97 -4.07 10.15
CA ASP A 295 -10.57 -5.28 10.72
C ASP A 295 -9.99 -6.54 10.10
N VAL A 296 -9.78 -6.54 8.77
CA VAL A 296 -9.14 -7.63 8.03
C VAL A 296 -7.72 -7.86 8.54
N PHE A 297 -6.89 -6.81 8.55
CA PHE A 297 -5.51 -6.89 9.02
C PHE A 297 -5.41 -7.46 10.43
N LEU A 298 -6.25 -6.94 11.33
CA LEU A 298 -6.25 -7.37 12.72
C LEU A 298 -6.83 -8.79 12.90
N SER A 299 -7.70 -9.26 12.01
CA SER A 299 -8.21 -10.64 12.02
C SER A 299 -7.15 -11.63 11.55
N LEU A 300 -6.42 -11.31 10.46
CA LEU A 300 -5.29 -12.09 9.96
C LEU A 300 -4.09 -12.09 10.91
N ALA A 301 -3.95 -11.07 11.74
CA ALA A 301 -2.83 -10.88 12.65
C ALA A 301 -2.88 -11.76 13.91
N LYS A 302 -4.00 -12.42 14.22
CA LYS A 302 -4.17 -13.29 15.38
C LYS A 302 -3.85 -14.77 15.12
N GLY A 303 -3.57 -15.16 13.86
CA GLY A 303 -3.23 -16.51 13.42
C GLY A 303 -1.77 -16.88 13.64
#